data_2cb5639996f18e18ec430a46e5b45aec
#
_entry.id   2cb5639996f18e18ec430a46e5b45aec
#
_cell.length_a   1.000
_cell.length_b   1.000
_cell.length_c   1.000
_cell.angle_alpha   90.00
_cell.angle_beta   90.00
_cell.angle_gamma   90.00
#
_symmetry.space_group_name_H-M   'P 1'
#
loop_
_entity.id
_entity.type
_entity.pdbx_description
1 polymer ?
#
loop_
_entity_poly.entity_id
_entity_poly.type
_entity_poly.pdbx_seq_one_letter_code
_entity_poly.pdbx_strand_id
1 'polypeptide(L)'
;MIKMPLSIDTSKTGLEMFFKPYQVEALHVLQNRGEEGANSRIVWNTVNKTLPSPISRASIINSLNMMVDEEILSFTERTGKGGHHRVYRLEMTKSELKEYLARIVIDKLLIEYPEESKRVTSNLQSITG
;
A
#
# COMPACT_ATOMS: atom_id res chain seq x y z
N MET A 1 -1.92 -18.97 6.40
CA MET A 1 -2.55 -18.13 5.37
C MET A 1 -1.49 -17.57 4.44
N ILE A 2 -1.71 -17.70 3.14
CA ILE A 2 -0.74 -17.22 2.17
C ILE A 2 -0.95 -15.72 1.96
N LYS A 3 0.05 -14.93 2.35
CA LYS A 3 0.09 -13.50 2.05
C LYS A 3 0.45 -13.31 0.59
N MET A 4 -0.24 -12.43 -0.12
CA MET A 4 0.22 -11.98 -1.41
C MET A 4 1.46 -11.11 -1.17
N PRO A 5 2.61 -11.49 -1.75
CA PRO A 5 3.83 -10.71 -1.48
C PRO A 5 3.77 -9.34 -2.13
N LEU A 6 4.30 -8.36 -1.42
CA LEU A 6 4.51 -7.04 -1.98
C LEU A 6 5.67 -7.11 -2.96
N SER A 7 5.47 -6.61 -4.17
CA SER A 7 6.50 -6.59 -5.21
C SER A 7 7.08 -5.20 -5.36
N ILE A 8 8.33 -5.12 -5.80
CA ILE A 8 8.97 -3.84 -6.10
C ILE A 8 9.39 -3.81 -7.57
N ASP A 9 9.11 -2.71 -8.25
CA ASP A 9 9.54 -2.46 -9.62
C ASP A 9 10.48 -1.26 -9.61
N THR A 10 11.77 -1.53 -9.76
CA THR A 10 12.80 -0.49 -9.69
C THR A 10 12.83 0.42 -10.92
N SER A 11 12.05 0.10 -11.96
CA SER A 11 11.93 0.97 -13.13
C SER A 11 10.92 2.09 -12.94
N LYS A 12 10.11 2.03 -11.87
CA LYS A 12 9.09 3.01 -11.56
C LYS A 12 9.57 3.99 -10.50
N THR A 13 8.76 5.01 -10.22
CA THR A 13 9.09 6.05 -9.23
C THR A 13 7.99 6.17 -8.18
N GLY A 14 8.37 6.65 -6.99
CA GLY A 14 7.43 6.89 -5.91
C GLY A 14 6.65 5.64 -5.53
N LEU A 15 5.38 5.80 -5.23
CA LEU A 15 4.55 4.67 -4.82
C LEU A 15 4.30 3.67 -5.94
N GLU A 16 4.49 4.06 -7.20
CA GLU A 16 4.35 3.13 -8.33
C GLU A 16 5.47 2.08 -8.36
N MET A 17 6.53 2.26 -7.59
CA MET A 17 7.51 1.19 -7.39
C MET A 17 6.86 -0.05 -6.76
N PHE A 18 5.83 0.12 -5.97
CA PHE A 18 5.18 -0.98 -5.21
C PHE A 18 3.76 -1.26 -5.66
N PHE A 19 3.10 -0.28 -6.26
CA PHE A 19 1.66 -0.36 -6.53
C PHE A 19 1.35 0.03 -7.97
N LYS A 20 0.32 -0.59 -8.51
CA LYS A 20 -0.22 -0.19 -9.82
C LYS A 20 -0.87 1.18 -9.71
N PRO A 21 -1.02 1.93 -10.83
CA PRO A 21 -1.61 3.27 -10.78
C PRO A 21 -2.95 3.33 -10.06
N TYR A 22 -3.85 2.35 -10.28
CA TYR A 22 -5.16 2.37 -9.61
C TYR A 22 -5.04 2.13 -8.10
N GLN A 23 -4.02 1.38 -7.68
CA GLN A 23 -3.76 1.15 -6.25
C GLN A 23 -3.23 2.41 -5.58
N VAL A 24 -2.37 3.15 -6.26
CA VAL A 24 -1.88 4.46 -5.78
C VAL A 24 -3.06 5.41 -5.60
N GLU A 25 -3.97 5.45 -6.58
CA GLU A 25 -5.17 6.29 -6.48
C GLU A 25 -6.06 5.87 -5.30
N ALA A 26 -6.20 4.57 -5.06
CA ALA A 26 -6.94 4.07 -3.90
C ALA A 26 -6.32 4.56 -2.58
N LEU A 27 -5.00 4.54 -2.48
CA LEU A 27 -4.29 5.06 -1.31
C LEU A 27 -4.53 6.57 -1.14
N HIS A 28 -4.54 7.33 -2.23
CA HIS A 28 -4.84 8.77 -2.19
C HIS A 28 -6.26 9.03 -1.68
N VAL A 29 -7.24 8.24 -2.13
CA VAL A 29 -8.62 8.36 -1.67
C VAL A 29 -8.68 8.17 -0.16
N LEU A 30 -8.05 7.13 0.36
CA LEU A 30 -8.07 6.84 1.80
C LEU A 30 -7.28 7.88 2.59
N GLN A 31 -6.18 8.37 2.05
CA GLN A 31 -5.43 9.46 2.68
C GLN A 31 -6.30 10.70 2.88
N ASN A 32 -7.06 11.06 1.85
CA ASN A 32 -7.91 12.24 1.87
C ASN A 32 -9.14 12.08 2.79
N ARG A 33 -9.60 10.86 3.00
CA ARG A 33 -10.75 10.62 3.86
C ARG A 33 -10.39 10.52 5.35
N GLY A 34 -9.14 10.30 5.66
CA GLY A 34 -8.67 10.27 7.05
C GLY A 34 -9.40 9.25 7.91
N GLU A 35 -9.84 9.67 9.09
CA GLU A 35 -10.51 8.79 10.05
C GLU A 35 -11.85 8.25 9.56
N GLU A 36 -12.52 8.98 8.69
CA GLU A 36 -13.79 8.52 8.12
C GLU A 36 -13.61 7.23 7.33
N GLY A 37 -12.52 7.11 6.61
CA GLY A 37 -12.24 5.96 5.78
C GLY A 37 -13.21 5.83 4.60
N ALA A 38 -13.19 4.68 3.95
CA ALA A 38 -14.09 4.39 2.85
C ALA A 38 -14.26 2.89 2.66
N ASN A 39 -15.46 2.49 2.25
CA ASN A 39 -15.70 1.12 1.82
C ASN A 39 -15.22 0.95 0.36
N SER A 40 -15.23 -0.28 -0.13
CA SER A 40 -14.74 -0.58 -1.47
C SER A 40 -15.54 0.13 -2.58
N ARG A 41 -16.83 0.36 -2.37
CA ARG A 41 -17.67 1.06 -3.36
C ARG A 41 -17.23 2.51 -3.53
N ILE A 42 -16.98 3.20 -2.42
CA ILE A 42 -16.51 4.60 -2.45
C ILE A 42 -15.16 4.69 -3.13
N VAL A 43 -14.23 3.80 -2.76
CA VAL A 43 -12.89 3.77 -3.37
C VAL A 43 -13.01 3.50 -4.87
N TRP A 44 -13.79 2.48 -5.24
CA TRP A 44 -13.98 2.10 -6.64
C TRP A 44 -14.56 3.25 -7.48
N ASN A 45 -15.62 3.90 -6.99
CA ASN A 45 -16.24 5.02 -7.68
C ASN A 45 -15.28 6.19 -7.86
N THR A 46 -14.53 6.52 -6.80
CA THR A 46 -13.61 7.66 -6.83
C THR A 46 -12.41 7.40 -7.75
N VAL A 47 -11.84 6.22 -7.67
CA VAL A 47 -10.69 5.83 -8.51
C VAL A 47 -11.06 5.85 -9.99
N ASN A 48 -12.24 5.32 -10.34
CA ASN A 48 -12.67 5.27 -11.74
C ASN A 48 -12.92 6.65 -12.37
N LYS A 49 -13.09 7.69 -11.55
CA LYS A 49 -13.23 9.06 -12.08
C LYS A 49 -11.91 9.63 -12.59
N THR A 50 -10.78 9.12 -12.12
CA THR A 50 -9.46 9.66 -12.46
C THR A 50 -8.68 8.80 -13.44
N LEU A 51 -9.05 7.53 -13.58
CA LEU A 51 -8.32 6.61 -14.46
C LEU A 51 -8.80 6.71 -15.90
N PRO A 52 -7.85 6.55 -16.87
CA PRO A 52 -8.21 6.54 -18.29
C PRO A 52 -9.02 5.31 -18.70
N SER A 53 -8.87 4.21 -17.98
CA SER A 53 -9.62 2.97 -18.23
C SER A 53 -10.25 2.49 -16.93
N PRO A 54 -11.50 2.00 -16.98
CA PRO A 54 -12.17 1.55 -15.77
C PRO A 54 -11.50 0.32 -15.17
N ILE A 55 -11.49 0.26 -13.86
CA ILE A 55 -11.02 -0.89 -13.09
C ILE A 55 -12.22 -1.60 -12.48
N SER A 56 -12.16 -2.92 -12.37
CA SER A 56 -13.25 -3.70 -11.78
C SER A 56 -13.33 -3.49 -10.27
N ARG A 57 -14.52 -3.65 -9.72
CA ARG A 57 -14.70 -3.58 -8.27
C ARG A 57 -13.94 -4.70 -7.58
N ALA A 58 -13.89 -5.89 -8.20
CA ALA A 58 -13.14 -7.03 -7.65
C ALA A 58 -11.65 -6.70 -7.52
N SER A 59 -11.06 -6.02 -8.51
CA SER A 59 -9.66 -5.59 -8.44
C SER A 59 -9.43 -4.64 -7.27
N ILE A 60 -10.34 -3.71 -7.04
CA ILE A 60 -10.26 -2.79 -5.91
C ILE A 60 -10.33 -3.56 -4.59
N ILE A 61 -11.31 -4.44 -4.43
CA ILE A 61 -11.49 -5.23 -3.21
C ILE A 61 -10.23 -6.07 -2.93
N ASN A 62 -9.73 -6.75 -3.93
CA ASN A 62 -8.53 -7.58 -3.78
C ASN A 62 -7.31 -6.76 -3.38
N SER A 63 -7.17 -5.56 -3.96
CA SER A 63 -6.07 -4.66 -3.63
C SER A 63 -6.18 -4.13 -2.20
N LEU A 64 -7.38 -3.71 -1.79
CA LEU A 64 -7.58 -3.21 -0.43
C LEU A 64 -7.29 -4.30 0.60
N ASN A 65 -7.75 -5.52 0.35
CA ASN A 65 -7.50 -6.64 1.26
C ASN A 65 -6.03 -7.06 1.27
N MET A 66 -5.34 -6.99 0.15
CA MET A 66 -3.89 -7.21 0.10
C MET A 66 -3.17 -6.18 0.98
N MET A 67 -3.57 -4.92 0.89
CA MET A 67 -2.95 -3.85 1.69
C MET A 67 -3.24 -4.02 3.19
N VAL A 68 -4.41 -4.57 3.55
CA VAL A 68 -4.70 -4.94 4.94
C VAL A 68 -3.75 -6.06 5.38
N ASP A 69 -3.58 -7.09 4.57
CA ASP A 69 -2.68 -8.22 4.88
C ASP A 69 -1.23 -7.75 5.04
N GLU A 70 -0.82 -6.74 4.28
CA GLU A 70 0.52 -6.16 4.37
C GLU A 70 0.62 -5.09 5.46
N GLU A 71 -0.43 -4.91 6.26
CA GLU A 71 -0.47 -3.96 7.37
C GLU A 71 -0.33 -2.49 6.94
N ILE A 72 -0.67 -2.21 5.69
CA ILE A 72 -0.68 -0.84 5.15
C ILE A 72 -1.98 -0.15 5.52
N LEU A 73 -3.09 -0.89 5.45
CA LEU A 73 -4.42 -0.39 5.78
C LEU A 73 -4.98 -1.10 7.01
N SER A 74 -5.79 -0.39 7.77
CA SER A 74 -6.65 -0.97 8.79
C SER A 74 -8.08 -0.98 8.28
N PHE A 75 -8.95 -1.70 8.97
CA PHE A 75 -10.36 -1.73 8.62
C PHE A 75 -11.23 -1.97 9.86
N THR A 76 -12.48 -1.55 9.74
CA THR A 76 -13.55 -1.94 10.67
C THR A 76 -14.66 -2.56 9.86
N GLU A 77 -15.34 -3.55 10.44
CA GLU A 77 -16.49 -4.14 9.79
C GLU A 77 -17.76 -3.40 10.25
N ARG A 78 -18.64 -3.15 9.29
CA ARG A 78 -19.93 -2.52 9.55
C ARG A 78 -21.04 -3.34 8.95
N THR A 79 -22.19 -3.36 9.59
CA THR A 79 -23.42 -3.97 9.09
C THR A 79 -24.34 -2.85 8.63
N GLY A 80 -24.91 -3.01 7.44
CA GLY A 80 -25.86 -2.04 6.92
C GLY A 80 -26.74 -2.68 5.88
N LYS A 81 -27.44 -1.85 5.09
CA LYS A 81 -28.23 -2.33 3.96
C LYS A 81 -27.31 -3.07 3.00
N GLY A 82 -27.56 -4.35 2.77
CA GLY A 82 -26.73 -5.18 1.92
C GLY A 82 -25.73 -6.05 2.67
N GLY A 83 -25.74 -6.07 4.01
CA GLY A 83 -24.95 -6.97 4.85
C GLY A 83 -23.67 -6.36 5.38
N HIS A 84 -22.66 -7.21 5.60
CA HIS A 84 -21.39 -6.78 6.15
C HIS A 84 -20.49 -6.17 5.07
N HIS A 85 -19.78 -5.10 5.46
CA HIS A 85 -18.75 -4.53 4.59
C HIS A 85 -17.61 -3.98 5.44
N ARG A 86 -16.44 -3.86 4.83
CA ARG A 86 -15.27 -3.29 5.48
C ARG A 86 -15.17 -1.80 5.16
N VAL A 87 -14.85 -1.02 6.17
CA VAL A 87 -14.46 0.38 6.00
C VAL A 87 -12.96 0.45 6.21
N TYR A 88 -12.22 0.79 5.16
CA TYR A 88 -10.76 0.82 5.16
C TYR A 88 -10.24 2.20 5.50
N ARG A 89 -9.07 2.24 6.14
CA ARG A 89 -8.39 3.48 6.51
C ARG A 89 -6.90 3.35 6.27
N LEU A 90 -6.30 4.45 5.83
CA LEU A 90 -4.86 4.60 5.79
C LEU A 90 -4.48 5.49 6.96
N GLU A 91 -3.92 4.90 8.01
CA GLU A 91 -3.57 5.64 9.23
C GLU A 91 -2.19 6.27 9.18
N MET A 92 -1.35 5.85 8.25
CA MET A 92 -0.03 6.42 8.03
C MET A 92 -0.11 7.68 7.18
N THR A 93 0.75 8.65 7.49
CA THR A 93 0.99 9.76 6.58
C THR A 93 1.69 9.24 5.32
N LYS A 94 1.75 10.07 4.28
CA LYS A 94 2.45 9.72 3.04
C LYS A 94 3.93 9.40 3.32
N SER A 95 4.57 10.18 4.16
CA SER A 95 5.97 9.96 4.56
C SER A 95 6.13 8.66 5.34
N GLU A 96 5.24 8.40 6.28
CA GLU A 96 5.27 7.17 7.07
C GLU A 96 5.07 5.93 6.20
N LEU A 97 4.19 6.02 5.21
CA LEU A 97 3.97 4.92 4.27
C LEU A 97 5.25 4.61 3.48
N LYS A 98 5.93 5.65 2.98
CA LYS A 98 7.18 5.48 2.24
C LYS A 98 8.27 4.88 3.12
N GLU A 99 8.35 5.32 4.37
CA GLU A 99 9.31 4.77 5.34
C GLU A 99 9.01 3.31 5.62
N TYR A 100 7.74 2.96 5.78
CA TYR A 100 7.30 1.58 5.99
C TYR A 100 7.71 0.68 4.82
N LEU A 101 7.47 1.14 3.59
CA LEU A 101 7.82 0.39 2.39
C LEU A 101 9.34 0.20 2.26
N ALA A 102 10.11 1.25 2.54
CA ALA A 102 11.57 1.17 2.52
C ALA A 102 12.06 0.15 3.56
N ARG A 103 11.46 0.14 4.75
CA ARG A 103 11.81 -0.80 5.81
C ARG A 103 11.54 -2.25 5.41
N ILE A 104 10.42 -2.51 4.76
CA ILE A 104 10.10 -3.87 4.28
C ILE A 104 11.20 -4.37 3.35
N VAL A 105 11.66 -3.53 2.42
CA VAL A 105 12.71 -3.89 1.45
C VAL A 105 14.04 -4.13 2.16
N ILE A 106 14.43 -3.20 3.03
CA ILE A 106 15.70 -3.29 3.75
C ILE A 106 15.72 -4.53 4.66
N ASP A 107 14.63 -4.77 5.39
CA ASP A 107 14.54 -5.94 6.26
C ASP A 107 14.65 -7.24 5.45
N LYS A 108 14.00 -7.31 4.30
CA LYS A 108 14.08 -8.48 3.43
C LYS A 108 15.50 -8.71 2.93
N LEU A 109 16.19 -7.65 2.53
CA LEU A 109 17.57 -7.73 2.07
C LEU A 109 18.49 -8.18 3.21
N LEU A 110 18.28 -7.70 4.43
CA LEU A 110 19.06 -8.11 5.59
C LEU A 110 18.84 -9.58 5.95
N ILE A 111 17.66 -10.11 5.70
CA ILE A 111 17.35 -11.52 5.91
C ILE A 111 18.01 -12.39 4.84
N GLU A 112 17.89 -12.01 3.57
CA GLU A 112 18.38 -12.83 2.45
C GLU A 112 19.86 -12.65 2.16
N TYR A 113 20.40 -11.43 2.35
CA TYR A 113 21.80 -11.08 2.07
C TYR A 113 22.38 -10.31 3.25
N PRO A 114 22.52 -10.96 4.45
CA PRO A 114 22.89 -10.24 5.67
C PRO A 114 24.24 -9.54 5.59
N GLU A 115 25.26 -10.23 5.11
CA GLU A 115 26.63 -9.65 5.06
C GLU A 115 26.73 -8.56 4.02
N GLU A 116 26.20 -8.82 2.82
CA GLU A 116 26.24 -7.87 1.70
C GLU A 116 25.45 -6.61 2.03
N SER A 117 24.26 -6.77 2.62
CA SER A 117 23.41 -5.65 2.99
C SER A 117 24.07 -4.76 4.03
N LYS A 118 24.76 -5.35 5.01
CA LYS A 118 25.51 -4.60 6.01
C LYS A 118 26.64 -3.79 5.38
N ARG A 119 27.37 -4.37 4.43
CA ARG A 119 28.45 -3.67 3.75
C ARG A 119 27.91 -2.48 2.94
N VAL A 120 26.81 -2.66 2.25
CA VAL A 120 26.19 -1.59 1.45
C VAL A 120 25.72 -0.45 2.34
N THR A 121 25.01 -0.75 3.44
CA THR A 121 24.50 0.27 4.35
C THR A 121 25.62 1.03 5.04
N SER A 122 26.70 0.35 5.42
CA SER A 122 27.87 1.00 6.00
C SER A 122 28.52 1.99 5.02
N ASN A 123 28.65 1.59 3.74
CA ASN A 123 29.19 2.48 2.71
C ASN A 123 28.32 3.70 2.48
N LEU A 124 27.01 3.55 2.48
CA LEU A 124 26.06 4.66 2.33
C LEU A 124 26.19 5.65 3.49
N GLN A 125 26.34 5.15 4.71
CA GLN A 125 26.57 6.01 5.88
C GLN A 125 27.88 6.78 5.79
N SER A 126 28.93 6.17 5.26
CA SER A 126 30.22 6.85 5.04
C SER A 126 30.11 7.99 4.04
N ILE A 127 29.26 7.83 3.02
CA ILE A 127 29.08 8.83 1.97
C ILE A 127 28.22 9.99 2.48
N THR A 128 27.19 9.69 3.27
CA THR A 128 26.22 10.69 3.73
C THR A 128 26.57 11.31 5.08
N GLY A 129 27.43 10.65 5.80
CA GLY A 129 27.83 11.08 7.17
C GLY A 129 28.88 12.20 7.18
#